data_ca26680bd78acecd6d6259aa14831bef
#
_entry.id   ca26680bd78acecd6d6259aa14831bef
#
_cell.length_a   1.000
_cell.length_b   1.000
_cell.length_c   1.000
_cell.angle_alpha   90.00
_cell.angle_beta   90.00
_cell.angle_gamma   90.00
#
_symmetry.space_group_name_H-M   'P 1'
#
loop_
_entity.id
_entity.type
_entity.pdbx_description
1 polymer ?
#
loop_
_entity_poly.entity_id
_entity_poly.type
_entity_poly.pdbx_seq_one_letter_code
_entity_poly.pdbx_strand_id
1 'polypeptide(L)'
;MIAAAANLTDAFQTLGPKFEAETGIHPVFSFASTAQLTQQIEYSAPFDVFAAADSEHLDELDRKGLLLAGSRAVFAQGVVALWIPPGSKAPVKRLQDLTGPEVRVIAIAKPELAPYGDAAIHALKSLGIWEQIKSRAVYAENINMAKQYGASGNADAVFTAYALVLHAGGTVVPVDPALYPAIDQTAGILASSEHPDAARKFVGFLLRGAGRAVLDQYGYRLSTKR
;
A
#
# COMPACT_ATOMS: atom_id res chain seq x y z
N MET A 1 2.53 17.19 8.52
CA MET A 1 1.86 15.87 8.70
C MET A 1 1.68 15.17 7.34
N ILE A 2 1.83 13.84 7.27
CA ILE A 2 1.82 13.08 6.02
C ILE A 2 0.70 12.05 6.06
N ALA A 3 -0.27 12.16 5.16
CA ALA A 3 -1.25 11.13 4.89
C ALA A 3 -0.59 10.05 4.03
N ALA A 4 -0.53 8.80 4.49
CA ALA A 4 0.14 7.73 3.79
C ALA A 4 -0.72 6.46 3.69
N ALA A 5 -0.81 5.88 2.51
CA ALA A 5 -1.52 4.63 2.31
C ALA A 5 -0.95 3.51 3.20
N ALA A 6 -1.82 2.66 3.73
CA ALA A 6 -1.50 1.66 4.75
C ALA A 6 -0.37 0.69 4.36
N ASN A 7 -0.14 0.46 3.06
CA ASN A 7 0.99 -0.34 2.58
C ASN A 7 2.37 0.27 2.91
N LEU A 8 2.42 1.58 3.10
CA LEU A 8 3.65 2.33 3.37
C LEU A 8 4.06 2.31 4.85
N THR A 9 3.23 1.76 5.75
CA THR A 9 3.43 1.84 7.20
C THR A 9 4.84 1.45 7.63
N ASP A 10 5.27 0.23 7.35
CA ASP A 10 6.54 -0.30 7.85
C ASP A 10 7.74 0.44 7.21
N ALA A 11 7.66 0.72 5.89
CA ALA A 11 8.69 1.47 5.19
C ALA A 11 8.79 2.92 5.69
N PHE A 12 7.65 3.61 5.89
CA PHE A 12 7.63 5.00 6.34
C PHE A 12 8.06 5.16 7.80
N GLN A 13 7.73 4.20 8.65
CA GLN A 13 8.27 4.16 10.01
C GLN A 13 9.80 3.99 10.04
N THR A 14 10.36 3.26 9.06
CA THR A 14 11.82 3.10 8.92
C THR A 14 12.49 4.32 8.28
N LEU A 15 11.87 4.94 7.28
CA LEU A 15 12.46 6.10 6.62
C LEU A 15 12.29 7.41 7.41
N GLY A 16 11.27 7.53 8.26
CA GLY A 16 11.01 8.74 9.04
C GLY A 16 12.21 9.23 9.87
N PRO A 17 12.81 8.38 10.72
CA PRO A 17 14.01 8.75 11.47
C PRO A 17 15.20 9.12 10.58
N LYS A 18 15.34 8.53 9.40
CA LYS A 18 16.42 8.87 8.45
C LYS A 18 16.17 10.24 7.81
N PHE A 19 14.93 10.56 7.48
CA PHE A 19 14.54 11.88 7.00
C PHE A 19 14.79 12.96 8.05
N GLU A 20 14.41 12.69 9.30
CA GLU A 20 14.66 13.62 10.42
C GLU A 20 16.16 13.83 10.65
N ALA A 21 16.96 12.78 10.64
CA ALA A 21 18.41 12.89 10.80
C ALA A 21 19.08 13.69 9.67
N GLU A 22 18.57 13.60 8.42
CA GLU A 22 19.11 14.32 7.26
C GLU A 22 18.66 15.76 7.19
N THR A 23 17.44 16.09 7.67
CA THR A 23 16.79 17.38 7.41
C THR A 23 16.51 18.20 8.67
N GLY A 24 16.55 17.59 9.86
CA GLY A 24 16.08 18.16 11.11
C GLY A 24 14.57 18.30 11.23
N ILE A 25 13.79 17.71 10.29
CA ILE A 25 12.32 17.79 10.25
C ILE A 25 11.74 16.47 10.72
N HIS A 26 10.94 16.51 11.79
CA HIS A 26 10.24 15.33 12.30
C HIS A 26 8.97 15.05 11.50
N PRO A 27 8.88 13.93 10.72
CA PRO A 27 7.67 13.60 9.98
C PRO A 27 6.66 12.89 10.88
N VAL A 28 5.39 13.32 10.81
CA VAL A 28 4.28 12.66 11.49
C VAL A 28 3.41 11.99 10.45
N PHE A 29 3.14 10.68 10.59
CA PHE A 29 2.39 9.89 9.64
C PHE A 29 1.00 9.55 10.13
N SER A 30 0.00 9.64 9.24
CA SER A 30 -1.34 9.10 9.42
C SER A 30 -1.58 8.02 8.37
N PHE A 31 -1.88 6.79 8.79
CA PHE A 31 -2.04 5.65 7.90
C PHE A 31 -3.49 5.20 7.82
N ALA A 32 -4.04 5.12 6.58
CA ALA A 32 -5.35 4.56 6.30
C ALA A 32 -5.38 4.00 4.85
N SER A 33 -6.55 3.58 4.36
CA SER A 33 -6.69 3.25 2.93
C SER A 33 -6.58 4.52 2.07
N THR A 34 -6.15 4.35 0.81
CA THR A 34 -5.99 5.49 -0.13
C THR A 34 -7.28 6.29 -0.23
N ALA A 35 -8.43 5.64 -0.43
CA ALA A 35 -9.72 6.32 -0.55
C ALA A 35 -10.14 7.06 0.73
N GLN A 36 -9.91 6.47 1.92
CA GLN A 36 -10.21 7.14 3.20
C GLN A 36 -9.38 8.41 3.38
N LEU A 37 -8.09 8.37 3.03
CA LEU A 37 -7.22 9.55 3.11
C LEU A 37 -7.62 10.61 2.09
N THR A 38 -7.99 10.22 0.87
CA THR A 38 -8.52 11.13 -0.15
C THR A 38 -9.75 11.86 0.37
N GLN A 39 -10.69 11.12 0.94
CA GLN A 39 -11.89 11.71 1.54
C GLN A 39 -11.54 12.69 2.68
N GLN A 40 -10.61 12.34 3.58
CA GLN A 40 -10.17 13.24 4.64
C GLN A 40 -9.57 14.54 4.09
N ILE A 41 -8.77 14.45 3.00
CA ILE A 41 -8.19 15.61 2.32
C ILE A 41 -9.30 16.50 1.73
N GLU A 42 -10.28 15.91 1.09
CA GLU A 42 -11.45 16.64 0.55
C GLU A 42 -12.25 17.38 1.63
N TYR A 43 -12.27 16.82 2.84
CA TYR A 43 -12.85 17.47 4.02
C TYR A 43 -11.85 18.33 4.80
N SER A 44 -10.76 18.77 4.14
CA SER A 44 -9.79 19.73 4.67
C SER A 44 -9.02 19.23 5.91
N ALA A 45 -8.74 17.92 6.00
CA ALA A 45 -7.83 17.42 7.02
C ALA A 45 -6.43 18.06 6.85
N PRO A 46 -5.75 18.46 7.94
CA PRO A 46 -4.55 19.27 7.91
C PRO A 46 -3.29 18.45 7.59
N PHE A 47 -3.23 17.91 6.40
CA PHE A 47 -2.06 17.20 5.88
C PHE A 47 -1.20 18.12 5.01
N ASP A 48 0.11 17.87 4.97
CA ASP A 48 1.06 18.56 4.10
C ASP A 48 1.35 17.77 2.82
N VAL A 49 1.43 16.43 2.96
CA VAL A 49 1.74 15.49 1.87
C VAL A 49 0.71 14.37 1.87
N PHE A 50 0.31 13.95 0.68
CA PHE A 50 -0.42 12.70 0.47
C PHE A 50 0.46 11.72 -0.29
N ALA A 51 0.66 10.52 0.26
CA ALA A 51 1.33 9.39 -0.37
C ALA A 51 0.33 8.25 -0.57
N ALA A 52 -0.17 8.11 -1.79
CA ALA A 52 -1.20 7.16 -2.21
C ALA A 52 -0.60 5.87 -2.77
N ALA A 53 -1.39 4.80 -2.78
CA ALA A 53 -1.06 3.54 -3.41
C ALA A 53 -1.57 3.43 -4.87
N ASP A 54 -1.95 4.52 -5.48
CA ASP A 54 -2.32 4.62 -6.90
C ASP A 54 -2.07 6.03 -7.43
N SER A 55 -2.28 6.20 -8.72
CA SER A 55 -2.22 7.51 -9.38
C SER A 55 -3.59 8.19 -9.46
N GLU A 56 -4.66 7.43 -9.47
CA GLU A 56 -6.02 7.89 -9.76
C GLU A 56 -6.52 8.89 -8.70
N HIS A 57 -6.35 8.59 -7.43
CA HIS A 57 -6.75 9.47 -6.34
C HIS A 57 -5.96 10.79 -6.33
N LEU A 58 -4.64 10.74 -6.65
CA LEU A 58 -3.89 11.98 -6.79
C LEU A 58 -4.35 12.80 -8.00
N ASP A 59 -4.66 12.15 -9.14
CA ASP A 59 -5.19 12.82 -10.32
C ASP A 59 -6.55 13.47 -10.04
N GLU A 60 -7.36 12.85 -9.19
CA GLU A 60 -8.65 13.42 -8.75
C GLU A 60 -8.43 14.67 -7.89
N LEU A 61 -7.54 14.60 -6.88
CA LEU A 61 -7.23 15.75 -6.03
C LEU A 61 -6.59 16.90 -6.83
N ASP A 62 -5.74 16.60 -7.80
CA ASP A 62 -5.11 17.61 -8.67
C ASP A 62 -6.17 18.32 -9.53
N ARG A 63 -7.09 17.57 -10.14
CA ARG A 63 -8.23 18.16 -10.89
C ARG A 63 -9.14 19.04 -10.02
N LYS A 64 -9.24 18.75 -8.74
CA LYS A 64 -9.98 19.57 -7.74
C LYS A 64 -9.17 20.76 -7.22
N GLY A 65 -7.92 20.94 -7.67
CA GLY A 65 -7.04 22.03 -7.21
C GLY A 65 -6.55 21.85 -5.76
N LEU A 66 -6.61 20.62 -5.22
CA LEU A 66 -6.22 20.33 -3.84
C LEU A 66 -4.73 19.97 -3.72
N LEU A 67 -4.01 19.83 -4.83
CA LEU A 67 -2.56 19.65 -4.85
C LEU A 67 -1.83 20.91 -5.27
N LEU A 68 -0.64 21.10 -4.73
CA LEU A 68 0.27 22.13 -5.19
C LEU A 68 0.75 21.77 -6.62
N ALA A 69 0.55 22.67 -7.58
CA ALA A 69 0.85 22.42 -8.98
C ALA A 69 2.29 21.90 -9.21
N GLY A 70 2.43 20.82 -9.97
CA GLY A 70 3.72 20.20 -10.29
C GLY A 70 4.38 19.45 -9.13
N SER A 71 3.70 19.25 -8.01
CA SER A 71 4.25 18.52 -6.84
C SER A 71 4.07 17.00 -6.94
N ARG A 72 3.25 16.51 -7.88
CA ARG A 72 2.95 15.10 -8.05
C ARG A 72 4.17 14.32 -8.56
N ALA A 73 4.45 13.19 -7.93
CA ALA A 73 5.53 12.29 -8.34
C ALA A 73 5.18 10.82 -8.10
N VAL A 74 5.52 9.95 -9.05
CA VAL A 74 5.53 8.49 -8.84
C VAL A 74 6.88 8.13 -8.24
N PHE A 75 6.89 7.58 -7.02
CA PHE A 75 8.15 7.28 -6.33
C PHE A 75 8.50 5.78 -6.33
N ALA A 76 7.51 4.89 -6.50
CA ALA A 76 7.73 3.45 -6.55
C ALA A 76 6.52 2.71 -7.15
N GLN A 77 6.65 1.40 -7.32
CA GLN A 77 5.53 0.50 -7.59
C GLN A 77 5.43 -0.56 -6.50
N GLY A 78 4.21 -0.82 -6.05
CA GLY A 78 3.92 -1.82 -5.05
C GLY A 78 3.84 -3.24 -5.65
N VAL A 79 4.08 -4.23 -4.81
CA VAL A 79 3.94 -5.65 -5.15
C VAL A 79 2.88 -6.27 -4.25
N VAL A 80 1.86 -6.90 -4.86
CA VAL A 80 0.88 -7.70 -4.12
C VAL A 80 1.53 -9.00 -3.67
N ALA A 81 1.24 -9.41 -2.45
CA ALA A 81 1.62 -10.73 -1.95
C ALA A 81 0.40 -11.48 -1.40
N LEU A 82 0.40 -12.78 -1.63
CA LEU A 82 -0.40 -13.72 -0.86
C LEU A 82 0.45 -14.17 0.33
N TRP A 83 -0.02 -13.90 1.53
CA TRP A 83 0.64 -14.29 2.78
C TRP A 83 -0.17 -15.37 3.49
N ILE A 84 0.51 -16.46 3.82
CA ILE A 84 0.00 -17.53 4.66
C ILE A 84 0.63 -17.35 6.04
N PRO A 85 -0.15 -16.92 7.06
CA PRO A 85 0.38 -16.65 8.39
C PRO A 85 1.04 -17.89 9.02
N PRO A 86 2.01 -17.72 9.95
CA PRO A 86 2.71 -18.84 10.58
C PRO A 86 1.80 -19.84 11.29
N GLY A 87 0.63 -19.38 11.78
CA GLY A 87 -0.36 -20.23 12.45
C GLY A 87 -1.33 -20.97 11.50
N SER A 88 -1.34 -20.61 10.22
CA SER A 88 -2.20 -21.26 9.23
C SER A 88 -1.68 -22.64 8.84
N LYS A 89 -2.60 -23.62 8.75
CA LYS A 89 -2.32 -24.98 8.27
C LYS A 89 -2.63 -25.14 6.77
N ALA A 90 -3.04 -24.09 6.08
CA ALA A 90 -3.38 -24.13 4.68
C ALA A 90 -2.12 -24.44 3.83
N PRO A 91 -2.10 -25.49 3.00
CA PRO A 91 -0.94 -25.94 2.24
C PRO A 91 -0.74 -25.13 0.96
N VAL A 92 -0.77 -23.79 1.06
CA VAL A 92 -0.74 -22.86 -0.07
C VAL A 92 0.69 -22.47 -0.42
N LYS A 93 1.10 -22.72 -1.67
CA LYS A 93 2.40 -22.33 -2.24
C LYS A 93 2.25 -21.43 -3.48
N ARG A 94 1.08 -21.39 -4.07
CA ARG A 94 0.71 -20.60 -5.26
C ARG A 94 -0.76 -20.19 -5.18
N LEU A 95 -1.19 -19.22 -5.98
CA LEU A 95 -2.56 -18.69 -5.91
C LEU A 95 -3.63 -19.75 -6.21
N GLN A 96 -3.34 -20.70 -7.11
CA GLN A 96 -4.30 -21.75 -7.47
C GLN A 96 -4.63 -22.67 -6.28
N ASP A 97 -3.72 -22.82 -5.33
CA ASP A 97 -3.95 -23.65 -4.14
C ASP A 97 -5.03 -23.08 -3.21
N LEU A 98 -5.42 -21.80 -3.39
CA LEU A 98 -6.53 -21.16 -2.67
C LEU A 98 -7.89 -21.85 -2.93
N THR A 99 -8.02 -22.63 -4.01
CA THR A 99 -9.25 -23.39 -4.29
C THR A 99 -9.38 -24.62 -3.39
N GLY A 100 -8.32 -25.05 -2.72
CA GLY A 100 -8.30 -26.19 -1.80
C GLY A 100 -9.28 -26.04 -0.63
N PRO A 101 -9.80 -27.16 -0.09
CA PRO A 101 -10.79 -27.13 1.00
C PRO A 101 -10.20 -26.66 2.34
N GLU A 102 -8.88 -26.70 2.50
CA GLU A 102 -8.18 -26.28 3.71
C GLU A 102 -8.14 -24.75 3.88
N VAL A 103 -8.33 -23.99 2.78
CA VAL A 103 -8.43 -22.53 2.80
C VAL A 103 -9.88 -22.14 3.00
N ARG A 104 -10.27 -21.76 4.19
CA ARG A 104 -11.65 -21.43 4.56
C ARG A 104 -11.92 -19.93 4.57
N VAL A 105 -10.93 -19.13 4.95
CA VAL A 105 -11.05 -17.67 5.07
C VAL A 105 -9.87 -17.01 4.38
N ILE A 106 -10.18 -16.11 3.44
CA ILE A 106 -9.19 -15.32 2.69
C ILE A 106 -9.43 -13.84 3.00
N ALA A 107 -8.49 -13.18 3.65
CA ALA A 107 -8.60 -11.76 3.93
C ALA A 107 -8.10 -10.93 2.74
N ILE A 108 -8.90 -9.96 2.32
CA ILE A 108 -8.62 -9.02 1.22
C ILE A 108 -9.06 -7.63 1.71
N ALA A 109 -8.30 -6.58 1.42
CA ALA A 109 -8.81 -5.23 1.63
C ALA A 109 -9.96 -4.95 0.64
N LYS A 110 -10.94 -4.13 1.04
CA LYS A 110 -12.04 -3.72 0.16
C LYS A 110 -11.49 -3.09 -1.11
N PRO A 111 -11.84 -3.60 -2.30
CA PRO A 111 -11.29 -3.10 -3.57
C PRO A 111 -11.61 -1.62 -3.83
N GLU A 112 -12.80 -1.18 -3.42
CA GLU A 112 -13.24 0.20 -3.54
C GLU A 112 -12.48 1.19 -2.63
N LEU A 113 -11.75 0.70 -1.63
CA LEU A 113 -10.99 1.53 -0.68
C LEU A 113 -9.47 1.42 -0.86
N ALA A 114 -8.99 0.29 -1.36
CA ALA A 114 -7.58 -0.05 -1.33
C ALA A 114 -7.09 -0.65 -2.66
N PRO A 115 -6.14 0.01 -3.35
CA PRO A 115 -5.60 -0.45 -4.63
C PRO A 115 -5.04 -1.88 -4.60
N TYR A 116 -4.45 -2.30 -3.48
CA TYR A 116 -3.98 -3.67 -3.31
C TYR A 116 -5.11 -4.70 -3.24
N GLY A 117 -6.27 -4.32 -2.70
CA GLY A 117 -7.45 -5.19 -2.69
C GLY A 117 -8.01 -5.38 -4.08
N ASP A 118 -8.11 -4.30 -4.85
CA ASP A 118 -8.50 -4.33 -6.25
C ASP A 118 -7.53 -5.19 -7.09
N ALA A 119 -6.23 -4.96 -6.95
CA ALA A 119 -5.20 -5.73 -7.63
C ALA A 119 -5.25 -7.23 -7.29
N ALA A 120 -5.53 -7.58 -6.03
CA ALA A 120 -5.70 -8.97 -5.61
C ALA A 120 -6.88 -9.65 -6.33
N ILE A 121 -8.03 -8.96 -6.40
CA ILE A 121 -9.21 -9.48 -7.12
C ILE A 121 -8.94 -9.57 -8.63
N HIS A 122 -8.24 -8.60 -9.22
CA HIS A 122 -7.83 -8.68 -10.62
C HIS A 122 -6.94 -9.90 -10.88
N ALA A 123 -5.95 -10.17 -10.04
CA ALA A 123 -5.09 -11.34 -10.18
C ALA A 123 -5.89 -12.66 -10.09
N LEU A 124 -6.82 -12.74 -9.13
CA LEU A 124 -7.67 -13.93 -8.96
C LEU A 124 -8.64 -14.14 -10.13
N LYS A 125 -9.17 -13.06 -10.71
CA LYS A 125 -10.00 -13.10 -11.93
C LYS A 125 -9.18 -13.50 -13.15
N SER A 126 -7.97 -12.95 -13.31
CA SER A 126 -7.05 -13.30 -14.41
C SER A 126 -6.68 -14.78 -14.41
N LEU A 127 -6.60 -15.39 -13.22
CA LEU A 127 -6.37 -16.84 -13.07
C LEU A 127 -7.65 -17.69 -13.18
N GLY A 128 -8.83 -17.09 -13.30
CA GLY A 128 -10.10 -17.80 -13.37
C GLY A 128 -10.54 -18.50 -12.08
N ILE A 129 -9.96 -18.16 -10.93
CA ILE A 129 -10.27 -18.83 -9.65
C ILE A 129 -11.15 -17.98 -8.73
N TRP A 130 -11.38 -16.70 -9.04
CA TRP A 130 -12.16 -15.80 -8.19
C TRP A 130 -13.56 -16.33 -7.84
N GLU A 131 -14.30 -16.81 -8.84
CA GLU A 131 -15.66 -17.31 -8.65
C GLU A 131 -15.75 -18.52 -7.70
N GLN A 132 -14.68 -19.32 -7.64
CA GLN A 132 -14.59 -20.50 -6.78
C GLN A 132 -14.32 -20.14 -5.31
N ILE A 133 -13.65 -19.01 -5.05
CA ILE A 133 -13.16 -18.65 -3.71
C ILE A 133 -13.83 -17.40 -3.11
N LYS A 134 -14.57 -16.62 -3.90
CA LYS A 134 -15.17 -15.35 -3.46
C LYS A 134 -16.07 -15.48 -2.22
N SER A 135 -16.73 -16.61 -2.02
CA SER A 135 -17.55 -16.86 -0.82
C SER A 135 -16.74 -17.05 0.46
N ARG A 136 -15.43 -17.23 0.34
CA ARG A 136 -14.50 -17.34 1.47
C ARG A 136 -13.75 -16.04 1.75
N ALA A 137 -13.98 -14.99 0.92
CA ALA A 137 -13.35 -13.69 1.09
C ALA A 137 -13.98 -12.94 2.24
N VAL A 138 -13.15 -12.42 3.14
CA VAL A 138 -13.50 -11.44 4.16
C VAL A 138 -12.81 -10.13 3.86
N TYR A 139 -13.56 -9.04 4.00
CA TYR A 139 -13.08 -7.72 3.58
C TYR A 139 -12.66 -6.87 4.76
N ALA A 140 -11.47 -6.28 4.65
CA ALA A 140 -10.91 -5.32 5.59
C ALA A 140 -10.93 -3.90 4.99
N GLU A 141 -10.96 -2.86 5.82
CA GLU A 141 -10.98 -1.48 5.33
C GLU A 141 -9.66 -1.03 4.71
N ASN A 142 -8.56 -1.68 5.09
CA ASN A 142 -7.24 -1.47 4.50
C ASN A 142 -6.38 -2.73 4.63
N ILE A 143 -5.21 -2.73 4.00
CA ILE A 143 -4.36 -3.93 3.94
C ILE A 143 -3.64 -4.24 5.26
N ASN A 144 -3.44 -3.27 6.17
CA ASN A 144 -2.96 -3.55 7.52
C ASN A 144 -3.99 -4.32 8.33
N MET A 145 -5.27 -3.96 8.23
CA MET A 145 -6.35 -4.70 8.86
C MET A 145 -6.49 -6.10 8.26
N ALA A 146 -6.34 -6.27 6.94
CA ALA A 146 -6.30 -7.60 6.31
C ALA A 146 -5.13 -8.44 6.88
N LYS A 147 -3.92 -7.86 7.01
CA LYS A 147 -2.77 -8.52 7.65
C LYS A 147 -3.07 -8.93 9.08
N GLN A 148 -3.76 -8.07 9.86
CA GLN A 148 -4.15 -8.38 11.25
C GLN A 148 -5.11 -9.58 11.33
N TYR A 149 -6.05 -9.75 10.38
CA TYR A 149 -6.92 -10.94 10.35
C TYR A 149 -6.09 -12.23 10.24
N GLY A 150 -5.06 -12.25 9.40
CA GLY A 150 -4.15 -13.39 9.34
C GLY A 150 -3.32 -13.56 10.61
N ALA A 151 -2.72 -12.48 11.12
CA ALA A 151 -1.87 -12.52 12.31
C ALA A 151 -2.63 -12.98 13.57
N SER A 152 -3.93 -12.70 13.66
CA SER A 152 -4.81 -13.12 14.76
C SER A 152 -5.44 -14.53 14.56
N GLY A 153 -5.14 -15.21 13.44
CA GLY A 153 -5.71 -16.52 13.11
C GLY A 153 -7.15 -16.48 12.57
N ASN A 154 -7.67 -15.30 12.24
CA ASN A 154 -9.01 -15.12 11.68
C ASN A 154 -9.05 -15.28 10.14
N ALA A 155 -7.89 -15.46 9.49
CA ALA A 155 -7.80 -15.78 8.08
C ALA A 155 -6.68 -16.81 7.84
N ASP A 156 -6.96 -17.76 6.94
CA ASP A 156 -6.00 -18.80 6.54
C ASP A 156 -4.98 -18.27 5.53
N ALA A 157 -5.41 -17.30 4.71
CA ALA A 157 -4.61 -16.65 3.67
C ALA A 157 -4.97 -15.17 3.59
N VAL A 158 -4.01 -14.31 3.25
CA VAL A 158 -4.17 -12.86 3.24
C VAL A 158 -3.57 -12.28 1.97
N PHE A 159 -4.33 -11.50 1.23
CA PHE A 159 -3.76 -10.61 0.20
C PHE A 159 -3.38 -9.28 0.84
N THR A 160 -2.10 -8.90 0.69
CA THR A 160 -1.56 -7.67 1.27
C THR A 160 -0.40 -7.14 0.43
N ALA A 161 0.24 -6.04 0.87
CA ALA A 161 1.48 -5.58 0.25
C ALA A 161 2.65 -6.47 0.66
N TYR A 162 3.53 -6.82 -0.28
CA TYR A 162 4.76 -7.56 -0.01
C TYR A 162 5.59 -6.89 1.08
N ALA A 163 5.68 -5.55 1.04
CA ALA A 163 6.38 -4.74 2.03
C ALA A 163 5.94 -4.99 3.49
N LEU A 164 4.67 -5.30 3.72
CA LEU A 164 4.12 -5.51 5.06
C LEU A 164 4.38 -6.93 5.61
N VAL A 165 4.75 -7.87 4.76
CA VAL A 165 4.90 -9.29 5.16
C VAL A 165 6.30 -9.84 4.91
N LEU A 166 7.20 -9.03 4.35
CA LEU A 166 8.57 -9.42 4.05
C LEU A 166 9.30 -10.04 5.26
N HIS A 167 9.00 -9.56 6.47
CA HIS A 167 9.60 -10.02 7.73
C HIS A 167 8.57 -10.62 8.71
N ALA A 168 7.34 -10.91 8.25
CA ALA A 168 6.26 -11.35 9.14
C ALA A 168 6.29 -12.85 9.50
N GLY A 169 7.21 -13.61 8.91
CA GLY A 169 7.20 -15.08 8.99
C GLY A 169 6.05 -15.72 8.19
N GLY A 170 5.92 -17.04 8.25
CA GLY A 170 4.97 -17.79 7.43
C GLY A 170 5.44 -17.94 5.98
N THR A 171 4.50 -18.16 5.05
CA THR A 171 4.81 -18.27 3.61
C THR A 171 4.35 -17.02 2.89
N VAL A 172 5.25 -16.37 2.17
CA VAL A 172 4.96 -15.19 1.34
C VAL A 172 5.12 -15.58 -0.13
N VAL A 173 4.05 -15.43 -0.90
CA VAL A 173 4.03 -15.69 -2.35
C VAL A 173 3.81 -14.35 -3.05
N PRO A 174 4.84 -13.75 -3.66
CA PRO A 174 4.64 -12.56 -4.49
C PRO A 174 3.72 -12.90 -5.66
N VAL A 175 2.72 -12.05 -5.90
CA VAL A 175 1.80 -12.22 -7.03
C VAL A 175 2.47 -11.71 -8.30
N ASP A 176 2.35 -12.47 -9.39
CA ASP A 176 2.90 -12.06 -10.67
C ASP A 176 2.26 -10.73 -11.12
N PRO A 177 3.06 -9.69 -11.35
CA PRO A 177 2.56 -8.37 -11.78
C PRO A 177 1.83 -8.37 -13.12
N ALA A 178 2.01 -9.38 -13.93
CA ALA A 178 1.25 -9.53 -15.18
C ALA A 178 -0.24 -9.83 -14.94
N LEU A 179 -0.64 -10.21 -13.72
CA LEU A 179 -2.00 -10.59 -13.37
C LEU A 179 -2.87 -9.42 -12.89
N TYR A 180 -2.29 -8.24 -12.64
CA TYR A 180 -3.01 -7.08 -12.10
C TYR A 180 -2.44 -5.75 -12.63
N PRO A 181 -3.22 -4.65 -12.62
CA PRO A 181 -2.72 -3.32 -12.99
C PRO A 181 -1.59 -2.87 -12.07
N ALA A 182 -0.63 -2.11 -12.61
CA ALA A 182 0.48 -1.58 -11.82
C ALA A 182 -0.02 -0.74 -10.63
N ILE A 183 0.55 -0.95 -9.45
CA ILE A 183 0.21 -0.22 -8.23
C ILE A 183 1.25 0.89 -8.05
N ASP A 184 1.10 1.99 -8.79
CA ASP A 184 2.00 3.13 -8.70
C ASP A 184 1.85 3.83 -7.35
N GLN A 185 2.94 3.92 -6.62
CA GLN A 185 2.99 4.70 -5.38
C GLN A 185 3.27 6.15 -5.76
N THR A 186 2.32 7.01 -5.50
CA THR A 186 2.40 8.42 -5.88
C THR A 186 2.37 9.33 -4.65
N ALA A 187 3.08 10.45 -4.71
CA ALA A 187 3.03 11.48 -3.68
C ALA A 187 2.72 12.85 -4.29
N GLY A 188 1.99 13.67 -3.55
CA GLY A 188 1.70 15.06 -3.88
C GLY A 188 1.67 15.93 -2.64
N ILE A 189 2.00 17.21 -2.79
CA ILE A 189 1.93 18.21 -1.72
C ILE A 189 0.56 18.85 -1.77
N LEU A 190 -0.11 18.96 -0.63
CA LEU A 190 -1.43 19.59 -0.58
C LEU A 190 -1.33 21.10 -0.77
N ALA A 191 -2.26 21.69 -1.51
CA ALA A 191 -2.33 23.13 -1.73
C ALA A 191 -2.56 23.92 -0.44
N SER A 192 -3.18 23.28 0.57
CA SER A 192 -3.43 23.82 1.90
C SER A 192 -2.26 23.64 2.88
N SER A 193 -1.13 23.07 2.45
CA SER A 193 0.00 22.81 3.33
C SER A 193 0.56 24.11 3.92
N GLU A 194 0.67 24.14 5.25
CA GLU A 194 1.35 25.24 5.96
C GLU A 194 2.89 25.09 5.94
N HIS A 195 3.41 23.92 5.48
CA HIS A 195 4.84 23.59 5.47
C HIS A 195 5.33 23.12 4.08
N PRO A 196 5.09 23.90 2.99
CA PRO A 196 5.36 23.44 1.62
C PRO A 196 6.84 23.10 1.36
N ASP A 197 7.79 23.79 2.01
CA ASP A 197 9.22 23.50 1.84
C ASP A 197 9.64 22.18 2.52
N ALA A 198 9.09 21.89 3.71
CA ALA A 198 9.29 20.61 4.38
C ALA A 198 8.65 19.47 3.57
N ALA A 199 7.47 19.69 3.01
CA ALA A 199 6.78 18.77 2.14
C ALA A 199 7.58 18.47 0.86
N ARG A 200 8.18 19.49 0.21
CA ARG A 200 9.07 19.29 -0.96
C ARG A 200 10.30 18.45 -0.61
N LYS A 201 10.93 18.71 0.57
CA LYS A 201 12.06 17.89 1.05
C LYS A 201 11.64 16.42 1.22
N PHE A 202 10.46 16.17 1.80
CA PHE A 202 9.97 14.80 2.02
C PHE A 202 9.69 14.07 0.69
N VAL A 203 8.97 14.70 -0.24
CA VAL A 203 8.74 14.10 -1.56
C VAL A 203 10.07 13.88 -2.30
N GLY A 204 11.01 14.83 -2.23
CA GLY A 204 12.34 14.67 -2.79
C GLY A 204 13.14 13.53 -2.17
N PHE A 205 12.96 13.27 -0.86
CA PHE A 205 13.60 12.18 -0.14
C PHE A 205 13.06 10.80 -0.57
N LEU A 206 11.76 10.67 -0.87
CA LEU A 206 11.20 9.43 -1.43
C LEU A 206 11.80 9.06 -2.79
N LEU A 207 12.17 10.07 -3.58
CA LEU A 207 12.67 9.88 -4.94
C LEU A 207 14.17 9.55 -5.02
N ARG A 208 14.95 9.80 -3.96
CA ARG A 208 16.42 9.68 -3.96
C ARG A 208 16.98 9.34 -2.58
N GLY A 209 18.30 9.04 -2.59
CA GLY A 209 19.06 8.86 -1.37
C GLY A 209 18.53 7.76 -0.45
N ALA A 210 18.56 8.05 0.85
CA ALA A 210 18.22 7.07 1.87
C ALA A 210 16.74 6.65 1.84
N GLY A 211 15.82 7.56 1.49
CA GLY A 211 14.39 7.24 1.38
C GLY A 211 14.12 6.21 0.30
N ARG A 212 14.69 6.44 -0.90
CA ARG A 212 14.60 5.47 -2.01
C ARG A 212 15.20 4.12 -1.65
N ALA A 213 16.34 4.09 -0.95
CA ALA A 213 16.98 2.85 -0.53
C ALA A 213 16.12 2.06 0.48
N VAL A 214 15.40 2.74 1.38
CA VAL A 214 14.45 2.09 2.28
C VAL A 214 13.30 1.46 1.48
N LEU A 215 12.73 2.16 0.51
CA LEU A 215 11.66 1.60 -0.33
C LEU A 215 12.12 0.32 -1.04
N ASP A 216 13.35 0.31 -1.58
CA ASP A 216 13.94 -0.88 -2.20
C ASP A 216 14.08 -2.04 -1.20
N GLN A 217 14.57 -1.77 0.01
CA GLN A 217 14.68 -2.76 1.10
C GLN A 217 13.35 -3.40 1.48
N TYR A 218 12.25 -2.65 1.36
CA TYR A 218 10.88 -3.15 1.58
C TYR A 218 10.25 -3.79 0.34
N GLY A 219 11.03 -3.99 -0.75
CA GLY A 219 10.60 -4.69 -1.95
C GLY A 219 9.67 -3.89 -2.87
N TYR A 220 9.64 -2.58 -2.74
CA TYR A 220 9.02 -1.73 -3.75
C TYR A 220 9.86 -1.72 -5.02
N ARG A 221 9.22 -1.83 -6.17
CA ARG A 221 9.88 -1.66 -7.46
C ARG A 221 10.12 -0.18 -7.71
N LEU A 222 11.37 0.20 -7.81
CA LEU A 222 11.73 1.61 -8.00
C LEU A 222 11.54 2.01 -9.46
N SER A 223 10.81 3.12 -9.69
CA SER A 223 10.67 3.68 -11.03
C SER A 223 12.05 4.03 -11.60
N THR A 224 12.32 3.57 -12.82
CA THR A 224 13.53 3.91 -13.60
C THR A 224 13.33 5.19 -14.43
N LYS A 225 12.11 5.73 -14.48
CA LYS A 225 11.84 6.99 -15.18
C LYS A 225 12.37 8.15 -14.32
N ARG A 226 13.39 8.82 -14.86
CA ARG A 226 13.87 10.14 -14.41
C ARG A 226 12.92 11.21 -14.89
#